data_78d567010dfc82d6de11bf1c6f6322f2
#
_entry.id   78d567010dfc82d6de11bf1c6f6322f2
#
_cell.length_a   1.000
_cell.length_b   1.000
_cell.length_c   1.000
_cell.angle_alpha   90.00
_cell.angle_beta   90.00
_cell.angle_gamma   90.00
#
_symmetry.space_group_name_H-M   'P 1'
#
loop_
_entity.id
_entity.type
_entity.pdbx_description
1 polymer ?
#
loop_
_entity_poly.entity_id
_entity_poly.type
_entity_poly.pdbx_seq_one_letter_code
_entity_poly.pdbx_strand_id
1 'polypeptide(L)'
;MEQVDLAIIGGGISGVAVAQCAAAAGYSVVLLEKSTLAAGTSSQSSKLIHGGLRYLESGQLDLVRESLRARRELLRLAPTLVKAVPFFIPVYRDSRRGALTLRAGLSLYGLLSEFDRLGRFRSLPARAWGSFPGLKLAGMTHMFQYWDAQTDDALLTKAVADSARLLGADIREGAECLTIEHEPQGCKLSYRDADGDKMLHCRFLVNAAGAFVNELLARVTPPIAQTAIDWVQGSHLLLDIPAPPGVLYLESCFDERVVFVMPWYGKTLIGTTETLCQGPVPQITREEIAYLLGIYRHYFGGSGSFTGAVTTEALEAKVLAHFSGMRVLPKGDGDAFGRPREVQLYQRYSHPRLLTLYGGKLTTFRATAKAVTAEISKVLGKRSPKADVDKLMLG
;
A
#
# COMPACT_ATOMS: atom_id res chain seq x y z
N MET A 1 -25.76 -21.74 -15.00
CA MET A 1 -25.17 -20.69 -14.16
C MET A 1 -24.04 -21.32 -13.35
N GLU A 2 -22.87 -20.75 -13.45
CA GLU A 2 -21.68 -21.22 -12.72
C GLU A 2 -21.85 -21.03 -11.20
N GLN A 3 -21.37 -21.97 -10.39
CA GLN A 3 -21.47 -21.92 -8.90
C GLN A 3 -20.11 -22.10 -8.26
N VAL A 4 -19.79 -21.23 -7.28
CA VAL A 4 -18.54 -21.26 -6.53
C VAL A 4 -18.78 -21.02 -5.04
N ASP A 5 -17.81 -21.37 -4.19
CA ASP A 5 -17.87 -21.02 -2.78
C ASP A 5 -17.70 -19.50 -2.57
N LEU A 6 -16.76 -18.89 -3.28
CA LEU A 6 -16.36 -17.50 -3.07
C LEU A 6 -16.24 -16.73 -4.39
N ALA A 7 -16.89 -15.59 -4.47
CA ALA A 7 -16.58 -14.55 -5.47
C ALA A 7 -15.87 -13.37 -4.78
N ILE A 8 -14.91 -12.78 -5.49
CA ILE A 8 -14.14 -11.61 -5.03
C ILE A 8 -14.22 -10.56 -6.14
N ILE A 9 -14.56 -9.32 -5.78
CA ILE A 9 -14.58 -8.21 -6.74
C ILE A 9 -13.41 -7.27 -6.44
N GLY A 10 -12.48 -7.16 -7.41
CA GLY A 10 -11.31 -6.31 -7.37
C GLY A 10 -9.99 -7.08 -7.37
N GLY A 11 -9.15 -6.83 -8.39
CA GLY A 11 -7.84 -7.46 -8.63
C GLY A 11 -6.66 -6.69 -8.05
N GLY A 12 -6.89 -5.86 -7.03
CA GLY A 12 -5.82 -5.25 -6.22
C GLY A 12 -5.20 -6.24 -5.24
N ILE A 13 -4.14 -5.82 -4.54
CA ILE A 13 -3.38 -6.68 -3.60
C ILE A 13 -4.27 -7.36 -2.56
N SER A 14 -5.30 -6.68 -2.05
CA SER A 14 -6.23 -7.25 -1.07
C SER A 14 -7.07 -8.37 -1.67
N GLY A 15 -7.63 -8.16 -2.86
CA GLY A 15 -8.48 -9.17 -3.52
C GLY A 15 -7.70 -10.41 -3.94
N VAL A 16 -6.54 -10.25 -4.58
CA VAL A 16 -5.70 -11.41 -4.98
C VAL A 16 -5.16 -12.17 -3.77
N ALA A 17 -4.88 -11.49 -2.66
CA ALA A 17 -4.45 -12.15 -1.44
C ALA A 17 -5.58 -12.94 -0.76
N VAL A 18 -6.81 -12.41 -0.77
CA VAL A 18 -7.99 -13.17 -0.32
C VAL A 18 -8.21 -14.38 -1.22
N ALA A 19 -8.07 -14.22 -2.54
CA ALA A 19 -8.17 -15.34 -3.48
C ALA A 19 -7.12 -16.43 -3.18
N GLN A 20 -5.86 -16.05 -2.95
CA GLN A 20 -4.79 -16.97 -2.57
C GLN A 20 -5.10 -17.71 -1.26
N CYS A 21 -5.45 -16.98 -0.20
CA CYS A 21 -5.72 -17.58 1.11
C CYS A 21 -6.95 -18.50 1.08
N ALA A 22 -8.02 -18.10 0.39
CA ALA A 22 -9.24 -18.90 0.29
C ALA A 22 -9.03 -20.16 -0.57
N ALA A 23 -8.32 -20.03 -1.71
CA ALA A 23 -7.98 -21.20 -2.54
C ALA A 23 -7.06 -22.18 -1.79
N ALA A 24 -6.07 -21.66 -1.04
CA ALA A 24 -5.21 -22.47 -0.17
C ALA A 24 -6.01 -23.18 0.94
N ALA A 25 -7.04 -22.54 1.48
CA ALA A 25 -7.96 -23.10 2.46
C ALA A 25 -8.94 -24.14 1.87
N GLY A 26 -8.97 -24.35 0.54
CA GLY A 26 -9.74 -25.35 -0.15
C GLY A 26 -11.09 -24.90 -0.71
N TYR A 27 -11.38 -23.59 -0.71
CA TYR A 27 -12.59 -23.05 -1.34
C TYR A 27 -12.42 -22.94 -2.87
N SER A 28 -13.53 -23.11 -3.61
CA SER A 28 -13.59 -22.71 -5.01
C SER A 28 -13.74 -21.20 -5.10
N VAL A 29 -12.88 -20.53 -5.87
CA VAL A 29 -12.76 -19.06 -5.90
C VAL A 29 -12.81 -18.55 -7.32
N VAL A 30 -13.64 -17.52 -7.56
CA VAL A 30 -13.61 -16.66 -8.75
C VAL A 30 -13.31 -15.24 -8.30
N LEU A 31 -12.34 -14.58 -8.95
CA LEU A 31 -12.07 -13.16 -8.79
C LEU A 31 -12.39 -12.44 -10.08
N LEU A 32 -13.19 -11.38 -10.00
CA LEU A 32 -13.53 -10.49 -11.10
C LEU A 32 -12.79 -9.15 -10.95
N GLU A 33 -12.00 -8.79 -11.96
CA GLU A 33 -11.34 -7.49 -12.07
C GLU A 33 -11.79 -6.79 -13.36
N LYS A 34 -12.33 -5.59 -13.25
CA LYS A 34 -12.90 -4.84 -14.38
C LYS A 34 -11.90 -4.44 -15.47
N SER A 35 -10.62 -4.34 -15.13
CA SER A 35 -9.55 -3.98 -16.05
C SER A 35 -8.43 -5.01 -16.00
N THR A 36 -7.27 -4.66 -15.44
CA THR A 36 -6.13 -5.55 -15.26
C THR A 36 -5.73 -5.63 -13.78
N LEU A 37 -5.04 -6.70 -13.42
CA LEU A 37 -4.52 -6.86 -12.07
C LEU A 37 -3.63 -5.67 -11.68
N ALA A 38 -3.79 -5.19 -10.45
CA ALA A 38 -3.07 -4.07 -9.87
C ALA A 38 -3.34 -2.70 -10.54
N ALA A 39 -4.30 -2.54 -11.43
CA ALA A 39 -4.55 -1.29 -12.17
C ALA A 39 -4.83 -0.06 -11.28
N GLY A 40 -5.37 -0.27 -10.08
CA GLY A 40 -5.64 0.80 -9.11
C GLY A 40 -4.44 1.09 -8.19
N THR A 41 -4.72 1.38 -6.93
CA THR A 41 -3.74 1.75 -5.89
C THR A 41 -2.61 0.73 -5.73
N SER A 42 -2.81 -0.53 -6.12
CA SER A 42 -1.81 -1.62 -5.99
C SER A 42 -0.64 -1.53 -6.98
N SER A 43 -0.64 -0.55 -7.90
CA SER A 43 0.53 -0.15 -8.70
C SER A 43 0.94 1.30 -8.45
N GLN A 44 0.25 2.01 -7.56
CA GLN A 44 0.39 3.44 -7.33
C GLN A 44 0.77 3.75 -5.86
N SER A 45 1.39 2.80 -5.15
CA SER A 45 1.85 2.98 -3.78
C SER A 45 3.25 3.61 -3.72
N SER A 46 3.75 3.90 -2.52
CA SER A 46 5.12 4.35 -2.30
C SER A 46 6.18 3.25 -2.52
N LYS A 47 5.82 2.08 -3.00
CA LYS A 47 6.73 0.95 -3.29
C LYS A 47 7.46 0.42 -2.05
N LEU A 48 6.99 0.70 -0.84
CA LEU A 48 7.65 0.38 0.41
C LEU A 48 6.89 -0.70 1.19
N ILE A 49 7.64 -1.64 1.73
CA ILE A 49 7.21 -2.61 2.73
C ILE A 49 7.93 -2.24 4.02
N HIS A 50 7.24 -1.49 4.88
CA HIS A 50 7.87 -0.84 6.02
C HIS A 50 7.00 -0.89 7.28
N GLY A 51 7.67 -0.82 8.45
CA GLY A 51 6.99 -0.82 9.75
C GLY A 51 6.23 0.47 10.06
N GLY A 52 6.52 1.56 9.34
CA GLY A 52 5.86 2.84 9.54
C GLY A 52 6.34 3.58 10.78
N LEU A 53 7.60 3.99 10.79
CA LEU A 53 8.23 4.73 11.90
C LEU A 53 7.37 5.90 12.42
N ARG A 54 6.65 6.60 11.52
CA ARG A 54 5.76 7.70 11.86
C ARG A 54 4.61 7.31 12.80
N TYR A 55 4.14 6.05 12.75
CA TYR A 55 3.05 5.59 13.62
C TYR A 55 3.44 5.49 15.10
N LEU A 56 4.74 5.51 15.41
CA LEU A 56 5.21 5.59 16.79
C LEU A 56 4.82 6.93 17.44
N GLU A 57 4.79 8.03 16.68
CA GLU A 57 4.42 9.35 17.17
C GLU A 57 2.93 9.42 17.58
N SER A 58 2.08 8.64 16.94
CA SER A 58 0.66 8.52 17.29
C SER A 58 0.36 7.35 18.23
N GLY A 59 1.39 6.71 18.80
CA GLY A 59 1.23 5.62 19.77
C GLY A 59 0.69 4.30 19.20
N GLN A 60 0.64 4.12 17.88
CA GLN A 60 0.10 2.93 17.21
C GLN A 60 1.12 1.78 17.21
N LEU A 61 1.54 1.32 18.40
CA LEU A 61 2.60 0.33 18.58
C LEU A 61 2.26 -1.04 17.99
N ASP A 62 1.02 -1.49 18.12
CA ASP A 62 0.57 -2.78 17.58
C ASP A 62 0.61 -2.79 16.07
N LEU A 63 0.23 -1.68 15.42
CA LEU A 63 0.31 -1.51 13.98
C LEU A 63 1.76 -1.56 13.47
N VAL A 64 2.69 -0.95 14.19
CA VAL A 64 4.13 -1.01 13.88
C VAL A 64 4.63 -2.45 14.00
N ARG A 65 4.29 -3.14 15.10
CA ARG A 65 4.70 -4.53 15.33
C ARG A 65 4.16 -5.46 14.24
N GLU A 66 2.89 -5.35 13.89
CA GLU A 66 2.26 -6.12 12.81
C GLU A 66 2.96 -5.87 11.47
N SER A 67 3.21 -4.60 11.13
CA SER A 67 3.88 -4.22 9.89
C SER A 67 5.32 -4.75 9.82
N LEU A 68 6.06 -4.75 10.94
CA LEU A 68 7.41 -5.31 11.01
C LEU A 68 7.44 -6.83 10.85
N ARG A 69 6.45 -7.53 11.42
CA ARG A 69 6.27 -8.97 11.22
C ARG A 69 5.94 -9.30 9.77
N ALA A 70 5.00 -8.57 9.18
CA ALA A 70 4.61 -8.72 7.77
C ALA A 70 5.79 -8.45 6.82
N ARG A 71 6.61 -7.42 7.08
CA ARG A 71 7.86 -7.15 6.34
C ARG A 71 8.80 -8.36 6.38
N ARG A 72 9.03 -8.93 7.57
CA ARG A 72 9.90 -10.10 7.75
C ARG A 72 9.38 -11.32 6.97
N GLU A 73 8.07 -11.56 7.00
CA GLU A 73 7.42 -12.61 6.22
C GLU A 73 7.63 -12.40 4.73
N LEU A 74 7.37 -11.19 4.22
CA LEU A 74 7.50 -10.88 2.79
C LEU A 74 8.94 -10.99 2.29
N LEU A 75 9.93 -10.55 3.05
CA LEU A 75 11.34 -10.74 2.71
C LEU A 75 11.72 -12.22 2.59
N ARG A 76 11.08 -13.10 3.36
CA ARG A 76 11.27 -14.54 3.30
C ARG A 76 10.50 -15.22 2.16
N LEU A 77 9.22 -14.81 1.97
CA LEU A 77 8.31 -15.46 1.02
C LEU A 77 8.43 -14.93 -0.40
N ALA A 78 8.88 -13.69 -0.57
CA ALA A 78 9.02 -13.01 -1.86
C ALA A 78 10.42 -12.44 -2.06
N PRO A 79 11.52 -13.22 -1.91
CA PRO A 79 12.89 -12.70 -1.88
C PRO A 79 13.35 -12.11 -3.22
N THR A 80 12.69 -12.43 -4.33
CA THR A 80 12.95 -11.84 -5.65
C THR A 80 12.28 -10.49 -5.82
N LEU A 81 11.12 -10.27 -5.17
CA LEU A 81 10.25 -9.11 -5.32
C LEU A 81 10.41 -8.09 -4.20
N VAL A 82 10.67 -8.53 -2.97
CA VAL A 82 10.81 -7.67 -1.80
C VAL A 82 12.27 -7.65 -1.37
N LYS A 83 12.88 -6.46 -1.38
CA LYS A 83 14.30 -6.28 -1.08
C LYS A 83 14.49 -5.38 0.13
N ALA A 84 15.37 -5.77 1.03
CA ALA A 84 15.80 -4.89 2.11
C ALA A 84 16.58 -3.70 1.53
N VAL A 85 16.22 -2.50 1.94
CA VAL A 85 16.87 -1.25 1.51
C VAL A 85 17.22 -0.39 2.73
N PRO A 86 18.35 0.33 2.70
CA PRO A 86 18.69 1.26 3.76
C PRO A 86 17.82 2.52 3.67
N PHE A 87 17.35 2.97 4.83
CA PHE A 87 16.68 4.24 5.03
C PHE A 87 17.60 5.21 5.76
N PHE A 88 17.61 6.46 5.34
CA PHE A 88 18.45 7.50 5.90
C PHE A 88 17.61 8.68 6.35
N ILE A 89 17.85 9.15 7.57
CA ILE A 89 17.18 10.30 8.16
C ILE A 89 18.24 11.38 8.42
N PRO A 90 18.39 12.36 7.53
CA PRO A 90 19.23 13.52 7.80
C PRO A 90 18.55 14.42 8.82
N VAL A 91 19.29 14.88 9.82
CA VAL A 91 18.82 15.76 10.89
C VAL A 91 19.57 17.07 10.80
N TYR A 92 18.85 18.15 10.63
CA TYR A 92 19.39 19.50 10.57
C TYR A 92 19.15 20.24 11.89
N ARG A 93 19.80 21.41 12.06
CA ARG A 93 19.62 22.23 13.27
C ARG A 93 18.18 22.71 13.47
N ASP A 94 17.47 22.87 12.35
CA ASP A 94 16.09 23.33 12.25
C ASP A 94 15.08 22.19 12.05
N SER A 95 15.54 20.93 12.09
CA SER A 95 14.62 19.77 12.02
C SER A 95 13.65 19.77 13.20
N ARG A 96 12.39 19.51 12.94
CA ARG A 96 11.34 19.39 13.97
C ARG A 96 11.62 18.22 14.93
N ARG A 97 12.09 17.10 14.38
CA ARG A 97 12.46 15.91 15.15
C ARG A 97 13.96 15.93 15.43
N GLY A 98 14.33 16.28 16.66
CA GLY A 98 15.72 16.29 17.09
C GLY A 98 16.35 14.89 17.11
N ALA A 99 17.70 14.86 17.12
CA ALA A 99 18.45 13.60 17.10
C ALA A 99 18.13 12.66 18.27
N LEU A 100 17.83 13.18 19.46
CA LEU A 100 17.45 12.37 20.64
C LEU A 100 16.09 11.72 20.45
N THR A 101 15.10 12.45 19.96
CA THR A 101 13.75 11.94 19.65
C THR A 101 13.82 10.82 18.61
N LEU A 102 14.57 11.03 17.52
CA LEU A 102 14.74 10.02 16.48
C LEU A 102 15.49 8.79 17.00
N ARG A 103 16.50 8.96 17.85
CA ARG A 103 17.21 7.85 18.47
C ARG A 103 16.28 7.02 19.37
N ALA A 104 15.45 7.67 20.18
CA ALA A 104 14.46 6.99 21.01
C ALA A 104 13.43 6.23 20.14
N GLY A 105 12.89 6.88 19.10
CA GLY A 105 11.96 6.26 18.16
C GLY A 105 12.56 5.06 17.43
N LEU A 106 13.79 5.18 16.91
CA LEU A 106 14.48 4.08 16.24
C LEU A 106 14.85 2.93 17.20
N SER A 107 15.15 3.23 18.47
CA SER A 107 15.36 2.20 19.49
C SER A 107 14.08 1.43 19.78
N LEU A 108 12.95 2.12 19.91
CA LEU A 108 11.65 1.50 20.09
C LEU A 108 11.24 0.68 18.82
N TYR A 109 11.52 1.20 17.64
CA TYR A 109 11.30 0.48 16.38
C TYR A 109 12.10 -0.82 16.32
N GLY A 110 13.37 -0.78 16.75
CA GLY A 110 14.21 -1.96 16.88
C GLY A 110 13.67 -2.98 17.88
N LEU A 111 13.16 -2.53 19.03
CA LEU A 111 12.54 -3.38 20.04
C LEU A 111 11.27 -4.05 19.48
N LEU A 112 10.40 -3.29 18.81
CA LEU A 112 9.17 -3.80 18.20
C LEU A 112 9.43 -4.77 17.04
N SER A 113 10.62 -4.68 16.40
CA SER A 113 11.06 -5.65 15.39
C SER A 113 11.55 -6.96 15.98
N GLU A 114 11.44 -7.17 17.31
CA GLU A 114 11.92 -8.36 18.01
C GLU A 114 13.43 -8.58 17.79
N PHE A 115 14.20 -7.48 17.71
CA PHE A 115 15.65 -7.46 17.45
C PHE A 115 16.09 -8.17 16.15
N ASP A 116 15.18 -8.24 15.15
CA ASP A 116 15.55 -8.65 13.80
C ASP A 116 16.77 -7.84 13.30
N ARG A 117 17.57 -8.45 12.42
CA ARG A 117 18.77 -7.79 11.87
C ARG A 117 18.43 -6.44 11.22
N LEU A 118 17.25 -6.31 10.61
CA LEU A 118 16.77 -5.07 10.01
C LEU A 118 16.22 -4.05 11.04
N GLY A 119 15.96 -4.46 12.27
CA GLY A 119 15.55 -3.57 13.37
C GLY A 119 16.69 -2.71 13.92
N ARG A 120 17.94 -2.97 13.52
CA ARG A 120 19.09 -2.21 13.99
C ARG A 120 19.22 -0.90 13.24
N PHE A 121 19.60 0.15 13.96
CA PHE A 121 19.96 1.44 13.35
C PHE A 121 21.37 1.87 13.78
N ARG A 122 21.92 2.81 13.05
CA ARG A 122 23.22 3.43 13.38
C ARG A 122 23.24 4.91 13.02
N SER A 123 24.08 5.69 13.70
CA SER A 123 24.44 7.04 13.26
C SER A 123 25.58 6.94 12.25
N LEU A 124 25.43 7.58 11.09
CA LEU A 124 26.50 7.68 10.11
C LEU A 124 27.48 8.77 10.50
N PRO A 125 28.79 8.51 10.44
CA PRO A 125 29.80 9.55 10.68
C PRO A 125 29.76 10.62 9.58
N ALA A 126 30.10 11.86 9.89
CA ALA A 126 30.04 13.00 8.97
C ALA A 126 30.80 12.75 7.64
N ARG A 127 31.92 12.02 7.70
CA ARG A 127 32.70 11.62 6.49
C ARG A 127 31.90 10.79 5.48
N ALA A 128 30.82 10.12 5.92
CA ALA A 128 29.95 9.32 5.04
C ALA A 128 28.83 10.14 4.40
N TRP A 129 28.58 11.38 4.83
CA TRP A 129 27.49 12.19 4.31
C TRP A 129 27.69 12.63 2.86
N GLY A 130 28.95 12.77 2.42
CA GLY A 130 29.30 13.06 1.03
C GLY A 130 28.92 11.97 0.02
N SER A 131 28.52 10.77 0.48
CA SER A 131 28.03 9.69 -0.41
C SER A 131 26.60 9.90 -0.91
N PHE A 132 25.95 11.01 -0.52
CA PHE A 132 24.62 11.39 -0.99
C PHE A 132 24.73 12.58 -1.97
N PRO A 133 24.84 12.35 -3.29
CA PRO A 133 25.09 13.41 -4.26
C PRO A 133 23.99 14.48 -4.20
N GLY A 134 24.40 15.74 -4.09
CA GLY A 134 23.52 16.89 -4.07
C GLY A 134 22.77 17.14 -2.75
N LEU A 135 22.85 16.24 -1.77
CA LEU A 135 22.21 16.47 -0.49
C LEU A 135 22.88 17.64 0.24
N LYS A 136 22.10 18.60 0.73
CA LYS A 136 22.54 19.77 1.49
C LYS A 136 23.20 19.30 2.80
N LEU A 137 24.50 19.53 2.94
CA LEU A 137 25.24 19.18 4.16
C LEU A 137 25.27 20.34 5.17
N ALA A 138 25.09 21.59 4.72
CA ALA A 138 25.07 22.76 5.57
C ALA A 138 23.94 22.68 6.60
N GLY A 139 24.28 22.81 7.87
CA GLY A 139 23.32 22.73 8.99
C GLY A 139 22.96 21.31 9.41
N MET A 140 23.40 20.26 8.69
CA MET A 140 23.18 18.89 9.10
C MET A 140 24.01 18.55 10.35
N THR A 141 23.36 17.95 11.34
CA THR A 141 23.99 17.62 12.65
C THR A 141 24.15 16.12 12.84
N HIS A 142 23.22 15.32 12.31
CA HIS A 142 23.23 13.87 12.38
C HIS A 142 22.64 13.27 11.11
N MET A 143 22.99 11.99 10.84
CA MET A 143 22.33 11.16 9.87
C MET A 143 22.17 9.77 10.47
N PHE A 144 20.92 9.33 10.62
CA PHE A 144 20.63 7.97 11.06
C PHE A 144 20.38 7.07 9.85
N GLN A 145 20.82 5.81 9.96
CA GLN A 145 20.51 4.75 9.02
C GLN A 145 19.76 3.65 9.76
N TYR A 146 18.63 3.21 9.18
CA TYR A 146 17.91 2.00 9.59
C TYR A 146 17.51 1.20 8.35
N TRP A 147 16.82 0.10 8.51
CA TRP A 147 16.46 -0.76 7.39
C TRP A 147 14.96 -1.01 7.36
N ASP A 148 14.42 -0.95 6.14
CA ASP A 148 13.09 -1.44 5.79
C ASP A 148 13.16 -2.17 4.45
N ALA A 149 12.05 -2.32 3.73
CA ALA A 149 12.06 -3.01 2.45
C ALA A 149 11.32 -2.22 1.36
N GLN A 150 11.67 -2.51 0.12
CA GLN A 150 11.06 -1.97 -1.09
C GLN A 150 10.60 -3.09 -1.99
N THR A 151 9.55 -2.85 -2.77
CA THR A 151 8.98 -3.79 -3.74
C THR A 151 8.42 -3.06 -4.95
N ASP A 152 8.34 -3.73 -6.07
CA ASP A 152 7.39 -3.36 -7.12
C ASP A 152 6.03 -3.91 -6.74
N ASP A 153 5.11 -3.03 -6.38
CA ASP A 153 3.77 -3.37 -5.87
C ASP A 153 2.90 -4.04 -6.92
N ALA A 154 3.04 -3.65 -8.19
CA ALA A 154 2.33 -4.30 -9.29
C ALA A 154 2.83 -5.73 -9.52
N LEU A 155 4.16 -5.93 -9.54
CA LEU A 155 4.75 -7.26 -9.69
C LEU A 155 4.42 -8.15 -8.49
N LEU A 156 4.46 -7.61 -7.26
CA LEU A 156 4.06 -8.35 -6.07
C LEU A 156 2.59 -8.78 -6.13
N THR A 157 1.70 -7.88 -6.56
CA THR A 157 0.27 -8.18 -6.71
C THR A 157 0.03 -9.29 -7.73
N LYS A 158 0.71 -9.24 -8.88
CA LYS A 158 0.64 -10.28 -9.92
C LYS A 158 1.17 -11.62 -9.44
N ALA A 159 2.29 -11.64 -8.72
CA ALA A 159 2.84 -12.87 -8.16
C ALA A 159 1.90 -13.53 -7.13
N VAL A 160 1.19 -12.74 -6.33
CA VAL A 160 0.14 -13.26 -5.43
C VAL A 160 -1.03 -13.84 -6.22
N ALA A 161 -1.45 -13.18 -7.31
CA ALA A 161 -2.49 -13.69 -8.19
C ALA A 161 -2.09 -15.00 -8.88
N ASP A 162 -0.85 -15.09 -9.35
CA ASP A 162 -0.33 -16.31 -9.98
C ASP A 162 -0.27 -17.47 -8.98
N SER A 163 0.14 -17.19 -7.75
CA SER A 163 0.08 -18.18 -6.66
C SER A 163 -1.36 -18.62 -6.36
N ALA A 164 -2.34 -17.70 -6.43
CA ALA A 164 -3.76 -18.05 -6.29
C ALA A 164 -4.26 -18.94 -7.45
N ARG A 165 -3.86 -18.64 -8.69
CA ARG A 165 -4.16 -19.46 -9.88
C ARG A 165 -3.62 -20.88 -9.76
N LEU A 166 -2.37 -21.03 -9.28
CA LEU A 166 -1.76 -22.36 -9.02
C LEU A 166 -2.52 -23.16 -7.97
N LEU A 167 -3.22 -22.53 -7.05
CA LEU A 167 -4.08 -23.16 -6.05
C LEU A 167 -5.50 -23.44 -6.57
N GLY A 168 -5.79 -23.06 -7.82
CA GLY A 168 -7.07 -23.28 -8.50
C GLY A 168 -8.07 -22.15 -8.35
N ALA A 169 -7.65 -20.92 -8.03
CA ALA A 169 -8.49 -19.75 -8.15
C ALA A 169 -8.63 -19.34 -9.63
N ASP A 170 -9.85 -19.04 -10.06
CA ASP A 170 -10.13 -18.49 -11.39
C ASP A 170 -10.13 -16.95 -11.28
N ILE A 171 -9.14 -16.33 -11.91
CA ILE A 171 -8.96 -14.87 -11.90
C ILE A 171 -9.24 -14.32 -13.30
N ARG A 172 -10.31 -13.53 -13.41
CA ARG A 172 -10.84 -12.97 -14.65
C ARG A 172 -10.55 -11.48 -14.70
N GLU A 173 -9.67 -11.09 -15.61
CA GLU A 173 -9.39 -9.69 -15.96
C GLU A 173 -10.34 -9.23 -17.07
N GLY A 174 -10.65 -7.93 -17.14
CA GLY A 174 -11.63 -7.38 -18.06
C GLY A 174 -13.09 -7.80 -17.75
N ALA A 175 -13.35 -8.24 -16.50
CA ALA A 175 -14.65 -8.73 -16.06
C ALA A 175 -15.28 -7.76 -15.05
N GLU A 176 -16.21 -6.92 -15.52
CA GLU A 176 -16.89 -5.93 -14.69
C GLU A 176 -18.16 -6.50 -14.05
N CYS A 177 -18.24 -6.48 -12.71
CA CYS A 177 -19.46 -6.80 -11.98
C CYS A 177 -20.52 -5.70 -12.19
N LEU A 178 -21.68 -6.06 -12.72
CA LEU A 178 -22.75 -5.12 -13.07
C LEU A 178 -23.82 -5.03 -11.97
N THR A 179 -24.29 -6.18 -11.47
CA THR A 179 -25.31 -6.26 -10.43
C THR A 179 -25.00 -7.36 -9.43
N ILE A 180 -25.49 -7.19 -8.21
CA ILE A 180 -25.34 -8.14 -7.11
C ILE A 180 -26.73 -8.32 -6.48
N GLU A 181 -27.28 -9.51 -6.57
CA GLU A 181 -28.50 -9.90 -5.84
C GLU A 181 -28.07 -10.74 -4.66
N HIS A 182 -28.28 -10.20 -3.44
CA HIS A 182 -27.98 -10.91 -2.20
C HIS A 182 -29.16 -11.82 -1.82
N GLU A 183 -28.87 -13.10 -1.60
CA GLU A 183 -29.83 -14.12 -1.22
C GLU A 183 -29.44 -14.76 0.13
N PRO A 184 -30.36 -15.45 0.82
CA PRO A 184 -30.04 -16.12 2.09
C PRO A 184 -28.88 -17.13 2.01
N GLN A 185 -28.70 -17.76 0.84
CA GLN A 185 -27.68 -18.79 0.63
C GLN A 185 -26.43 -18.31 -0.11
N GLY A 186 -26.38 -17.04 -0.54
CA GLY A 186 -25.25 -16.50 -1.28
C GLY A 186 -25.55 -15.21 -2.01
N CYS A 187 -24.88 -15.02 -3.14
CA CYS A 187 -25.11 -13.87 -4.04
C CYS A 187 -25.15 -14.34 -5.48
N LYS A 188 -26.09 -13.80 -6.27
CA LYS A 188 -26.04 -13.86 -7.72
C LYS A 188 -25.40 -12.60 -8.25
N LEU A 189 -24.48 -12.76 -9.16
CA LEU A 189 -23.74 -11.67 -9.80
C LEU A 189 -24.03 -11.71 -11.30
N SER A 190 -24.35 -10.56 -11.90
CA SER A 190 -24.14 -10.38 -13.33
C SER A 190 -22.83 -9.64 -13.55
N TYR A 191 -22.05 -10.07 -14.52
CA TYR A 191 -20.82 -9.40 -14.90
C TYR A 191 -20.66 -9.44 -16.42
N ARG A 192 -19.86 -8.52 -16.94
CA ARG A 192 -19.55 -8.41 -18.37
C ARG A 192 -18.07 -8.60 -18.59
N ASP A 193 -17.72 -9.46 -19.53
CA ASP A 193 -16.37 -9.62 -20.07
C ASP A 193 -16.37 -9.43 -21.60
N ALA A 194 -15.27 -9.80 -22.27
CA ALA A 194 -15.13 -9.67 -23.72
C ALA A 194 -16.16 -10.50 -24.53
N ASP A 195 -16.69 -11.58 -23.96
CA ASP A 195 -17.65 -12.46 -24.58
C ASP A 195 -19.12 -12.04 -24.30
N GLY A 196 -19.36 -10.99 -23.50
CA GLY A 196 -20.66 -10.44 -23.15
C GLY A 196 -21.08 -10.64 -21.70
N ASP A 197 -22.39 -10.55 -21.45
CA ASP A 197 -22.96 -10.65 -20.12
C ASP A 197 -23.03 -12.10 -19.63
N LYS A 198 -22.56 -12.34 -18.43
CA LYS A 198 -22.52 -13.65 -17.79
C LYS A 198 -23.09 -13.60 -16.37
N MET A 199 -23.42 -14.76 -15.85
CA MET A 199 -24.01 -14.94 -14.52
C MET A 199 -23.14 -15.89 -13.69
N LEU A 200 -22.90 -15.52 -12.42
CA LEU A 200 -22.18 -16.30 -11.44
C LEU A 200 -22.98 -16.36 -10.14
N HIS A 201 -23.08 -17.53 -9.53
CA HIS A 201 -23.59 -17.69 -8.17
C HIS A 201 -22.47 -18.04 -7.22
N CYS A 202 -22.35 -17.32 -6.10
CA CYS A 202 -21.39 -17.62 -5.05
C CYS A 202 -22.07 -17.77 -3.70
N ARG A 203 -21.52 -18.62 -2.84
CA ARG A 203 -22.01 -18.80 -1.47
C ARG A 203 -21.59 -17.66 -0.53
N PHE A 204 -20.52 -16.95 -0.90
CA PHE A 204 -20.02 -15.79 -0.17
C PHE A 204 -19.36 -14.81 -1.14
N LEU A 205 -19.55 -13.51 -0.92
CA LEU A 205 -19.00 -12.44 -1.74
C LEU A 205 -18.04 -11.57 -0.91
N VAL A 206 -16.89 -11.27 -1.47
CA VAL A 206 -15.94 -10.29 -0.91
C VAL A 206 -15.84 -9.07 -1.83
N ASN A 207 -16.18 -7.91 -1.31
CA ASN A 207 -15.94 -6.63 -1.95
C ASN A 207 -14.54 -6.12 -1.58
N ALA A 208 -13.59 -6.24 -2.51
CA ALA A 208 -12.21 -5.74 -2.43
C ALA A 208 -11.95 -4.65 -3.49
N ALA A 209 -12.97 -3.90 -3.90
CA ALA A 209 -12.93 -2.92 -4.99
C ALA A 209 -12.14 -1.63 -4.67
N GLY A 210 -11.49 -1.54 -3.50
CA GLY A 210 -10.61 -0.44 -3.14
C GLY A 210 -11.33 0.92 -3.18
N ALA A 211 -10.86 1.85 -4.01
CA ALA A 211 -11.46 3.19 -4.12
C ALA A 211 -12.93 3.18 -4.56
N PHE A 212 -13.37 2.12 -5.26
CA PHE A 212 -14.73 1.94 -5.80
C PHE A 212 -15.64 1.11 -4.89
N VAL A 213 -15.26 0.89 -3.64
CA VAL A 213 -15.95 0.01 -2.69
C VAL A 213 -17.44 0.35 -2.53
N ASN A 214 -17.78 1.64 -2.40
CA ASN A 214 -19.17 2.09 -2.23
C ASN A 214 -19.96 2.09 -3.56
N GLU A 215 -19.29 2.31 -4.69
CA GLU A 215 -19.92 2.18 -6.00
C GLU A 215 -20.38 0.73 -6.25
N LEU A 216 -19.56 -0.24 -5.82
CA LEU A 216 -19.95 -1.65 -5.90
C LEU A 216 -21.13 -1.95 -4.96
N LEU A 217 -21.14 -1.41 -3.74
CA LEU A 217 -22.24 -1.61 -2.81
C LEU A 217 -23.56 -0.99 -3.30
N ALA A 218 -23.50 0.08 -4.10
CA ALA A 218 -24.68 0.67 -4.72
C ALA A 218 -25.35 -0.25 -5.76
N ARG A 219 -24.64 -1.30 -6.23
CA ARG A 219 -25.14 -2.31 -7.18
C ARG A 219 -25.81 -3.52 -6.48
N VAL A 220 -25.89 -3.49 -5.15
CA VAL A 220 -26.43 -4.61 -4.34
C VAL A 220 -27.94 -4.47 -4.16
N THR A 221 -28.66 -5.56 -4.38
CA THR A 221 -30.10 -5.69 -4.11
C THR A 221 -30.34 -6.88 -3.17
N PRO A 222 -31.14 -6.73 -2.09
CA PRO A 222 -31.68 -5.46 -1.60
C PRO A 222 -30.59 -4.47 -1.16
N PRO A 223 -30.88 -3.15 -1.09
CA PRO A 223 -29.87 -2.15 -0.79
C PRO A 223 -29.18 -2.38 0.55
N ILE A 224 -27.86 -2.19 0.57
CA ILE A 224 -27.01 -2.33 1.77
C ILE A 224 -26.53 -0.95 2.26
N ALA A 225 -26.56 -0.75 3.59
CA ALA A 225 -26.04 0.47 4.19
C ALA A 225 -24.52 0.57 3.99
N GLN A 226 -24.08 1.67 3.39
CA GLN A 226 -22.68 1.98 3.13
C GLN A 226 -22.05 2.71 4.32
N THR A 227 -20.74 2.57 4.46
CA THR A 227 -19.95 3.39 5.39
C THR A 227 -19.52 4.66 4.66
N ALA A 228 -19.71 5.83 5.29
CA ALA A 228 -19.19 7.07 4.76
C ALA A 228 -17.65 7.01 4.73
N ILE A 229 -17.06 7.42 3.62
CA ILE A 229 -15.62 7.36 3.38
C ILE A 229 -15.09 8.70 2.90
N ASP A 230 -13.79 8.90 3.13
CA ASP A 230 -12.98 9.93 2.50
C ASP A 230 -12.01 9.26 1.53
N TRP A 231 -11.83 9.86 0.36
CA TRP A 231 -10.78 9.51 -0.58
C TRP A 231 -9.57 10.39 -0.33
N VAL A 232 -8.42 9.77 -0.03
CA VAL A 232 -7.16 10.48 0.20
C VAL A 232 -6.15 10.06 -0.85
N GLN A 233 -5.86 10.99 -1.76
CA GLN A 233 -4.86 10.81 -2.80
C GLN A 233 -3.46 10.93 -2.24
N GLY A 234 -2.54 10.12 -2.77
CA GLY A 234 -1.11 10.24 -2.52
C GLY A 234 -0.34 10.18 -3.82
N SER A 235 0.34 11.27 -4.17
CA SER A 235 1.00 11.44 -5.46
C SER A 235 2.51 11.28 -5.36
N HIS A 236 3.12 10.78 -6.44
CA HIS A 236 4.56 10.56 -6.57
C HIS A 236 5.06 11.10 -7.91
N LEU A 237 6.31 11.55 -7.95
CA LEU A 237 7.02 11.96 -9.15
C LEU A 237 8.23 11.07 -9.37
N LEU A 238 8.41 10.59 -10.59
CA LEU A 238 9.64 9.96 -11.06
C LEU A 238 10.48 11.01 -11.78
N LEU A 239 11.69 11.24 -11.27
CA LEU A 239 12.58 12.27 -11.77
C LEU A 239 13.72 11.65 -12.57
N ASP A 240 14.10 12.27 -13.70
CA ASP A 240 15.33 11.96 -14.47
C ASP A 240 16.58 12.44 -13.72
N ILE A 241 16.75 11.89 -12.54
CA ILE A 241 17.86 12.14 -11.63
C ILE A 241 18.36 10.76 -11.18
N PRO A 242 19.69 10.53 -11.12
CA PRO A 242 20.23 9.26 -10.65
C PRO A 242 19.69 8.85 -9.29
N ALA A 243 19.48 7.56 -9.13
CA ALA A 243 18.93 6.98 -7.90
C ALA A 243 19.82 7.31 -6.69
N PRO A 244 19.22 7.70 -5.53
CA PRO A 244 19.97 7.81 -4.28
C PRO A 244 20.42 6.43 -3.79
N PRO A 245 21.43 6.36 -2.88
CA PRO A 245 21.96 5.08 -2.38
C PRO A 245 21.01 4.30 -1.47
N GLY A 246 19.84 4.83 -1.21
CA GLY A 246 18.75 4.24 -0.42
C GLY A 246 17.63 5.24 -0.26
N VAL A 247 16.68 4.94 0.62
CA VAL A 247 15.50 5.77 0.85
C VAL A 247 15.84 6.88 1.85
N LEU A 248 15.67 8.13 1.45
CA LEU A 248 15.77 9.29 2.33
C LEU A 248 14.39 9.60 2.93
N TYR A 249 14.32 9.65 4.23
CA TYR A 249 13.15 10.06 5.01
C TYR A 249 13.30 11.55 5.33
N LEU A 250 12.58 12.40 4.63
CA LEU A 250 12.72 13.85 4.69
C LEU A 250 11.49 14.51 5.32
N GLU A 251 11.70 15.41 6.26
CA GLU A 251 10.65 16.26 6.79
C GLU A 251 10.24 17.30 5.73
N SER A 252 8.95 17.53 5.57
CA SER A 252 8.48 18.62 4.71
C SER A 252 8.89 19.97 5.27
N CYS A 253 9.38 20.85 4.41
CA CYS A 253 9.64 22.25 4.78
C CYS A 253 8.37 23.12 4.79
N PHE A 254 7.23 22.57 4.41
CA PHE A 254 5.95 23.29 4.32
C PHE A 254 5.00 22.95 5.46
N ASP A 255 5.08 21.70 5.98
CA ASP A 255 4.16 21.16 6.99
C ASP A 255 4.82 20.07 7.85
N GLU A 256 4.04 19.29 8.60
CA GLU A 256 4.55 18.24 9.50
C GLU A 256 4.74 16.88 8.85
N ARG A 257 4.45 16.78 7.57
CA ARG A 257 4.52 15.52 6.84
C ARG A 257 5.95 15.08 6.55
N VAL A 258 6.07 13.83 6.18
CA VAL A 258 7.31 13.22 5.73
C VAL A 258 7.15 12.78 4.29
N VAL A 259 8.17 13.05 3.50
CA VAL A 259 8.27 12.64 2.10
C VAL A 259 9.50 11.74 1.94
N PHE A 260 9.36 10.71 1.12
CA PHE A 260 10.47 9.83 0.78
C PHE A 260 11.08 10.25 -0.56
N VAL A 261 12.41 10.26 -0.60
CA VAL A 261 13.20 10.30 -1.84
C VAL A 261 13.92 8.99 -1.95
N MET A 262 13.64 8.21 -2.99
CA MET A 262 14.04 6.80 -3.02
C MET A 262 14.50 6.34 -4.40
N PRO A 263 15.34 5.27 -4.46
CA PRO A 263 15.74 4.67 -5.71
C PRO A 263 14.55 3.95 -6.36
N TRP A 264 14.38 4.13 -7.68
CA TRP A 264 13.39 3.41 -8.46
C TRP A 264 13.89 3.21 -9.90
N TYR A 265 14.23 1.97 -10.27
CA TYR A 265 14.75 1.60 -11.59
C TYR A 265 15.86 2.53 -12.11
N GLY A 266 16.86 2.82 -11.24
CA GLY A 266 17.99 3.68 -11.57
C GLY A 266 17.71 5.18 -11.56
N LYS A 267 16.46 5.58 -11.30
CA LYS A 267 15.99 6.97 -11.20
C LYS A 267 15.56 7.31 -9.77
N THR A 268 15.22 8.56 -9.53
CA THR A 268 14.75 9.08 -8.24
C THR A 268 13.23 9.17 -8.23
N LEU A 269 12.60 8.46 -7.30
CA LEU A 269 11.18 8.56 -7.00
C LEU A 269 10.99 9.43 -5.74
N ILE A 270 10.10 10.42 -5.81
CA ILE A 270 9.73 11.25 -4.64
C ILE A 270 8.24 11.17 -4.38
N GLY A 271 7.85 11.05 -3.13
CA GLY A 271 6.47 11.00 -2.63
C GLY A 271 6.43 10.65 -1.15
N THR A 272 5.27 10.81 -0.56
CA THR A 272 3.94 11.00 -1.13
C THR A 272 3.31 12.28 -0.63
N THR A 273 2.37 12.83 -1.40
CA THR A 273 1.42 13.85 -0.92
C THR A 273 0.27 13.20 -0.13
N GLU A 274 -0.57 13.99 0.46
CA GLU A 274 -1.85 13.58 1.05
C GLU A 274 -2.90 14.66 0.79
N THR A 275 -3.84 14.38 -0.12
CA THR A 275 -4.85 15.33 -0.57
C THR A 275 -6.23 14.69 -0.51
N LEU A 276 -7.20 15.36 0.14
CA LEU A 276 -8.61 14.93 0.13
C LEU A 276 -9.20 15.14 -1.26
N CYS A 277 -9.91 14.14 -1.76
CA CYS A 277 -10.55 14.13 -3.07
C CYS A 277 -12.05 13.92 -2.98
N GLN A 278 -12.77 14.33 -4.04
CA GLN A 278 -14.23 14.20 -4.11
C GLN A 278 -14.69 12.84 -4.68
N GLY A 279 -13.77 12.00 -5.18
CA GLY A 279 -14.12 10.75 -5.82
C GLY A 279 -12.96 9.75 -5.89
N PRO A 280 -13.23 8.56 -6.43
CA PRO A 280 -12.30 7.42 -6.40
C PRO A 280 -11.15 7.51 -7.40
N VAL A 281 -11.23 8.40 -8.41
CA VAL A 281 -10.23 8.51 -9.48
C VAL A 281 -9.21 9.58 -9.12
N PRO A 282 -7.95 9.21 -8.88
CA PRO A 282 -6.93 10.19 -8.51
C PRO A 282 -6.51 11.03 -9.73
N GLN A 283 -6.24 12.32 -9.47
CA GLN A 283 -5.69 13.27 -10.45
C GLN A 283 -4.65 14.14 -9.76
N ILE A 284 -3.39 14.01 -10.19
CA ILE A 284 -2.31 14.84 -9.63
C ILE A 284 -2.55 16.31 -9.98
N THR A 285 -2.36 17.19 -9.02
CA THR A 285 -2.50 18.63 -9.21
C THR A 285 -1.15 19.32 -9.37
N ARG A 286 -1.16 20.55 -9.90
CA ARG A 286 0.06 21.36 -10.00
C ARG A 286 0.65 21.69 -8.63
N GLU A 287 -0.21 21.88 -7.64
CA GLU A 287 0.17 22.13 -6.25
C GLU A 287 0.90 20.94 -5.64
N GLU A 288 0.46 19.71 -5.92
CA GLU A 288 1.15 18.48 -5.46
C GLU A 288 2.53 18.34 -6.13
N ILE A 289 2.63 18.65 -7.43
CA ILE A 289 3.91 18.65 -8.15
C ILE A 289 4.85 19.70 -7.53
N ALA A 290 4.38 20.94 -7.37
CA ALA A 290 5.16 22.04 -6.79
C ALA A 290 5.59 21.73 -5.35
N TYR A 291 4.72 21.10 -4.55
CA TYR A 291 5.01 20.66 -3.18
C TYR A 291 6.17 19.65 -3.15
N LEU A 292 6.10 18.59 -3.95
CA LEU A 292 7.15 17.55 -3.98
C LEU A 292 8.48 18.11 -4.52
N LEU A 293 8.44 18.89 -5.60
CA LEU A 293 9.64 19.53 -6.15
C LEU A 293 10.23 20.57 -5.20
N GLY A 294 9.39 21.30 -4.47
CA GLY A 294 9.81 22.25 -3.44
C GLY A 294 10.59 21.57 -2.30
N ILE A 295 10.10 20.41 -1.83
CA ILE A 295 10.81 19.60 -0.83
C ILE A 295 12.13 19.07 -1.42
N TYR A 296 12.12 18.53 -2.64
CA TYR A 296 13.33 18.09 -3.30
C TYR A 296 14.37 19.21 -3.37
N ARG A 297 13.99 20.39 -3.85
CA ARG A 297 14.86 21.57 -3.94
C ARG A 297 15.40 22.00 -2.59
N HIS A 298 14.59 21.95 -1.52
CA HIS A 298 15.04 22.32 -0.17
C HIS A 298 16.24 21.49 0.30
N TYR A 299 16.23 20.18 0.00
CA TYR A 299 17.28 19.24 0.44
C TYR A 299 18.40 19.05 -0.59
N PHE A 300 18.15 19.27 -1.88
CA PHE A 300 19.11 18.97 -2.96
C PHE A 300 19.47 20.21 -3.80
N GLY A 301 19.06 21.39 -3.41
CA GLY A 301 19.36 22.65 -4.10
C GLY A 301 20.74 23.26 -3.82
N GLY A 302 21.59 22.56 -3.07
CA GLY A 302 22.96 23.03 -2.75
C GLY A 302 23.96 22.80 -3.89
N SER A 303 25.01 23.62 -3.95
CA SER A 303 26.01 23.79 -5.00
C SER A 303 26.93 22.59 -5.33
N GLY A 304 26.48 21.34 -5.13
CA GLY A 304 27.32 20.15 -5.26
C GLY A 304 27.09 19.26 -6.49
N SER A 305 25.95 19.35 -7.19
CA SER A 305 25.64 18.47 -8.34
C SER A 305 25.06 19.15 -9.56
N PHE A 306 24.66 20.43 -9.44
CA PHE A 306 24.26 21.27 -10.55
C PHE A 306 25.08 22.56 -10.47
N THR A 307 25.76 22.92 -11.54
CA THR A 307 26.41 24.21 -11.70
C THR A 307 25.34 25.31 -11.85
N GLY A 308 24.79 25.75 -10.71
CA GLY A 308 23.75 26.79 -10.67
C GLY A 308 22.66 26.48 -9.62
N ALA A 309 21.92 27.50 -9.19
CA ALA A 309 20.74 27.32 -8.33
C ALA A 309 19.70 26.48 -9.09
N VAL A 310 19.27 25.35 -8.50
CA VAL A 310 18.22 24.49 -9.09
C VAL A 310 16.90 25.24 -9.02
N THR A 311 16.41 25.73 -10.18
CA THR A 311 15.10 26.39 -10.26
C THR A 311 13.98 25.35 -10.28
N THR A 312 12.76 25.78 -9.97
CA THR A 312 11.59 24.88 -10.02
C THR A 312 11.35 24.40 -11.45
N GLU A 313 11.49 25.27 -12.44
CA GLU A 313 11.35 24.96 -13.87
C GLU A 313 12.37 23.92 -14.35
N ALA A 314 13.61 24.01 -13.87
CA ALA A 314 14.65 23.03 -14.18
C ALA A 314 14.34 21.64 -13.59
N LEU A 315 13.69 21.60 -12.42
CA LEU A 315 13.22 20.33 -11.82
C LEU A 315 11.96 19.80 -12.51
N GLU A 316 11.02 20.66 -12.88
CA GLU A 316 9.83 20.26 -13.64
C GLU A 316 10.22 19.59 -14.96
N ALA A 317 11.23 20.13 -15.66
CA ALA A 317 11.78 19.52 -16.87
C ALA A 317 12.42 18.14 -16.65
N LYS A 318 12.70 17.75 -15.39
CA LYS A 318 13.20 16.43 -15.02
C LYS A 318 12.10 15.42 -14.64
N VAL A 319 10.84 15.83 -14.61
CA VAL A 319 9.74 14.92 -14.30
C VAL A 319 9.50 13.98 -15.50
N LEU A 320 9.85 12.71 -15.36
CA LEU A 320 9.64 11.68 -16.38
C LEU A 320 8.21 11.14 -16.37
N ALA A 321 7.67 10.96 -15.16
CA ALA A 321 6.32 10.43 -14.95
C ALA A 321 5.81 10.83 -13.57
N HIS A 322 4.50 10.74 -13.41
CA HIS A 322 3.85 10.88 -12.12
C HIS A 322 2.74 9.84 -11.99
N PHE A 323 2.41 9.50 -10.75
CA PHE A 323 1.29 8.63 -10.46
C PHE A 323 0.69 8.96 -9.09
N SER A 324 -0.56 8.57 -8.90
CA SER A 324 -1.29 8.82 -7.66
C SER A 324 -2.11 7.59 -7.27
N GLY A 325 -1.97 7.18 -6.01
CA GLY A 325 -2.79 6.13 -5.42
C GLY A 325 -3.91 6.72 -4.57
N MET A 326 -5.06 6.05 -4.55
CA MET A 326 -6.20 6.45 -3.74
C MET A 326 -6.31 5.58 -2.50
N ARG A 327 -6.32 6.20 -1.32
CA ARG A 327 -6.61 5.55 -0.04
C ARG A 327 -8.05 5.80 0.32
N VAL A 328 -8.72 4.79 0.83
CA VAL A 328 -10.08 4.88 1.34
C VAL A 328 -10.04 4.83 2.86
N LEU A 329 -10.50 5.89 3.48
CA LEU A 329 -10.56 6.00 4.94
C LEU A 329 -12.03 6.13 5.36
N PRO A 330 -12.58 5.25 6.20
CA PRO A 330 -13.88 5.48 6.81
C PRO A 330 -13.92 6.85 7.49
N LYS A 331 -15.00 7.61 7.29
CA LYS A 331 -15.17 8.91 7.95
C LYS A 331 -15.13 8.73 9.46
N GLY A 332 -14.41 9.62 10.13
CA GLY A 332 -14.29 9.68 11.58
C GLY A 332 -14.01 11.11 12.01
N ASP A 333 -14.07 11.36 13.31
CA ASP A 333 -13.74 12.65 13.89
C ASP A 333 -12.25 12.96 13.73
N GLY A 334 -11.92 14.21 13.43
CA GLY A 334 -10.55 14.70 13.31
C GLY A 334 -9.96 14.66 11.89
N ASP A 335 -8.69 15.08 11.81
CA ASP A 335 -7.94 15.16 10.55
C ASP A 335 -7.72 13.78 9.92
N ALA A 336 -7.91 13.67 8.62
CA ALA A 336 -7.68 12.45 7.84
C ALA A 336 -6.25 11.88 8.01
N PHE A 337 -5.27 12.74 8.31
CA PHE A 337 -3.86 12.37 8.49
C PHE A 337 -3.59 11.55 9.76
N GLY A 338 -4.36 11.78 10.82
CA GLY A 338 -4.25 11.09 12.12
C GLY A 338 -5.02 9.78 12.19
N ARG A 339 -5.88 9.48 11.22
CA ARG A 339 -6.75 8.31 11.28
C ARG A 339 -6.00 7.00 11.10
N PRO A 340 -6.41 5.93 11.80
CA PRO A 340 -5.86 4.60 11.60
C PRO A 340 -5.99 4.17 10.14
N ARG A 341 -4.90 3.62 9.59
CA ARG A 341 -4.85 3.10 8.21
C ARG A 341 -5.01 1.58 8.16
N GLU A 342 -5.61 1.01 9.20
CA GLU A 342 -5.92 -0.40 9.26
C GLU A 342 -7.08 -0.72 8.34
N VAL A 343 -7.09 -1.94 7.81
CA VAL A 343 -8.25 -2.44 7.08
C VAL A 343 -9.41 -2.58 8.06
N GLN A 344 -10.58 -2.15 7.63
CA GLN A 344 -11.82 -2.39 8.34
C GLN A 344 -12.67 -3.39 7.55
N LEU A 345 -13.07 -4.46 8.22
CA LEU A 345 -13.91 -5.51 7.66
C LEU A 345 -15.35 -5.25 8.06
N TYR A 346 -16.22 -5.01 7.08
CA TYR A 346 -17.62 -4.75 7.30
C TYR A 346 -18.50 -5.86 6.72
N GLN A 347 -19.27 -6.49 7.60
CA GLN A 347 -20.32 -7.43 7.25
C GLN A 347 -21.59 -6.98 7.94
N ARG A 348 -22.68 -6.83 7.21
CA ARG A 348 -23.95 -6.39 7.76
C ARG A 348 -24.85 -7.57 8.09
N TYR A 349 -25.60 -7.47 9.16
CA TYR A 349 -26.58 -8.48 9.58
C TYR A 349 -27.60 -8.77 8.48
N SER A 350 -28.02 -7.74 7.72
CA SER A 350 -28.92 -7.85 6.59
C SER A 350 -28.30 -8.58 5.37
N HIS A 351 -26.97 -8.65 5.31
CA HIS A 351 -26.23 -9.22 4.18
C HIS A 351 -25.10 -10.15 4.69
N PRO A 352 -25.46 -11.27 5.35
CA PRO A 352 -24.48 -12.12 6.02
C PRO A 352 -23.54 -12.89 5.06
N ARG A 353 -23.80 -12.80 3.76
CA ARG A 353 -22.98 -13.45 2.70
C ARG A 353 -22.12 -12.44 1.94
N LEU A 354 -22.01 -11.20 2.40
CA LEU A 354 -21.22 -10.14 1.80
C LEU A 354 -20.31 -9.48 2.82
N LEU A 355 -18.99 -9.54 2.58
CA LEU A 355 -17.96 -8.87 3.37
C LEU A 355 -17.29 -7.79 2.53
N THR A 356 -17.15 -6.61 3.11
CA THR A 356 -16.55 -5.44 2.44
C THR A 356 -15.26 -5.01 3.15
N LEU A 357 -14.20 -4.76 2.36
CA LEU A 357 -12.92 -4.27 2.85
C LEU A 357 -12.82 -2.75 2.64
N TYR A 358 -12.66 -1.98 3.69
CA TYR A 358 -12.33 -0.57 3.63
C TYR A 358 -10.88 -0.33 4.04
N GLY A 359 -10.12 0.38 3.24
CA GLY A 359 -8.71 0.66 3.49
C GLY A 359 -7.80 -0.54 3.24
N GLY A 360 -6.70 -0.60 3.99
CA GLY A 360 -5.68 -1.63 3.86
C GLY A 360 -4.31 -1.06 3.46
N LYS A 361 -3.27 -1.84 3.73
CA LYS A 361 -1.87 -1.48 3.45
C LYS A 361 -1.20 -2.57 2.64
N LEU A 362 -0.33 -2.15 1.72
CA LEU A 362 0.52 -3.08 0.97
C LEU A 362 1.35 -3.98 1.92
N THR A 363 1.86 -3.45 3.02
CA THR A 363 2.68 -4.23 3.95
C THR A 363 1.92 -5.38 4.62
N THR A 364 0.65 -5.16 5.03
CA THR A 364 -0.11 -6.10 5.87
C THR A 364 -1.18 -6.88 5.12
N PHE A 365 -1.14 -6.89 3.77
CA PHE A 365 -2.16 -7.54 2.94
C PHE A 365 -2.40 -9.01 3.29
N ARG A 366 -1.36 -9.75 3.68
CA ARG A 366 -1.45 -11.17 4.06
C ARG A 366 -2.26 -11.36 5.34
N ALA A 367 -2.01 -10.53 6.36
CA ALA A 367 -2.77 -10.57 7.61
C ALA A 367 -4.25 -10.26 7.35
N THR A 368 -4.54 -9.25 6.52
CA THR A 368 -5.89 -8.93 6.06
C THR A 368 -6.55 -10.13 5.39
N ALA A 369 -5.88 -10.79 4.43
CA ALA A 369 -6.43 -11.93 3.71
C ALA A 369 -6.73 -13.13 4.63
N LYS A 370 -5.86 -13.40 5.59
CA LYS A 370 -6.09 -14.43 6.62
C LYS A 370 -7.31 -14.11 7.47
N ALA A 371 -7.46 -12.86 7.91
CA ALA A 371 -8.63 -12.41 8.69
C ALA A 371 -9.93 -12.59 7.88
N VAL A 372 -9.94 -12.17 6.61
CA VAL A 372 -11.09 -12.36 5.71
C VAL A 372 -11.42 -13.84 5.53
N THR A 373 -10.40 -14.69 5.32
CA THR A 373 -10.61 -16.14 5.16
C THR A 373 -11.17 -16.78 6.44
N ALA A 374 -10.77 -16.27 7.61
CA ALA A 374 -11.34 -16.71 8.88
C ALA A 374 -12.84 -16.37 8.98
N GLU A 375 -13.26 -15.16 8.57
CA GLU A 375 -14.68 -14.79 8.53
C GLU A 375 -15.47 -15.66 7.53
N ILE A 376 -14.91 -15.92 6.34
CA ILE A 376 -15.51 -16.84 5.36
C ILE A 376 -15.72 -18.22 5.98
N SER A 377 -14.72 -18.72 6.72
CA SER A 377 -14.77 -20.06 7.35
C SER A 377 -15.84 -20.18 8.44
N LYS A 378 -16.18 -19.09 9.14
CA LYS A 378 -17.30 -19.07 10.11
C LYS A 378 -18.65 -19.29 9.42
N VAL A 379 -18.79 -18.78 8.20
CA VAL A 379 -20.06 -18.82 7.45
C VAL A 379 -20.18 -20.08 6.58
N LEU A 380 -19.11 -20.47 5.88
CA LEU A 380 -19.12 -21.59 4.94
C LEU A 380 -18.67 -22.92 5.53
N GLY A 381 -18.15 -22.92 6.76
CA GLY A 381 -17.46 -24.05 7.37
C GLY A 381 -16.03 -24.22 6.84
N LYS A 382 -15.17 -24.85 7.62
CA LYS A 382 -13.80 -25.16 7.23
C LYS A 382 -13.76 -26.18 6.10
N ARG A 383 -12.79 -26.04 5.20
CA ARG A 383 -12.48 -27.01 4.15
C ARG A 383 -11.15 -27.70 4.46
N SER A 384 -10.84 -28.77 3.73
CA SER A 384 -9.51 -29.37 3.77
C SER A 384 -8.51 -28.46 3.05
N PRO A 385 -7.48 -27.94 3.75
CA PRO A 385 -6.52 -27.03 3.14
C PRO A 385 -5.73 -27.72 2.02
N LYS A 386 -5.50 -27.01 0.92
CA LYS A 386 -4.63 -27.45 -0.18
C LYS A 386 -3.16 -27.08 0.09
N ALA A 387 -2.92 -25.99 0.81
CA ALA A 387 -1.58 -25.51 1.11
C ALA A 387 -1.55 -24.64 2.37
N ASP A 388 -0.36 -24.47 2.94
CA ASP A 388 -0.07 -23.54 4.02
C ASP A 388 0.43 -22.20 3.43
N VAL A 389 -0.40 -21.17 3.51
CA VAL A 389 -0.07 -19.84 2.96
C VAL A 389 1.20 -19.25 3.57
N ASP A 390 1.60 -19.67 4.78
CA ASP A 390 2.81 -19.17 5.43
C ASP A 390 4.11 -19.80 4.88
N LYS A 391 3.96 -20.73 3.95
CA LYS A 391 5.07 -21.41 3.26
C LYS A 391 5.08 -21.17 1.76
N LEU A 392 4.05 -20.53 1.20
CA LEU A 392 3.97 -20.26 -0.23
C LEU A 392 5.00 -19.19 -0.63
N MET A 393 5.96 -19.58 -1.44
CA MET A 393 6.91 -18.67 -2.05
C MET A 393 6.25 -17.89 -3.19
N LEU A 394 6.63 -16.63 -3.36
CA LEU A 394 6.13 -15.72 -4.40
C LEU A 394 7.30 -15.31 -5.31
N GLY A 395 7.14 -15.46 -6.61
CA GLY A 395 8.12 -15.08 -7.63
C GLY A 395 9.07 -16.20 -8.01
#